data_b6a67620fa1e67ea7341e1d4e561f01a
#
_entry.id   b6a67620fa1e67ea7341e1d4e561f01a
#
_cell.length_a   1.000
_cell.length_b   1.000
_cell.length_c   1.000
_cell.angle_alpha   90.00
_cell.angle_beta   90.00
_cell.angle_gamma   90.00
#
_symmetry.space_group_name_H-M   'P 1'
#
loop_
_entity.id
_entity.type
_entity.pdbx_description
1 polymer ?
#
loop_
_entity_poly.entity_id
_entity_poly.type
_entity_poly.pdbx_seq_one_letter_code
_entity_poly.pdbx_strand_id
1 'polypeptide(L)'
;MTSRNDHYTPQPYDPYAEDESASNWFNSNGQHSAQQGYGFAADQYGHQQYQEPYQEPYPAQIPQQPHGQHEDQPTYALRTVQYQQVPDDEPGYHIPATPEAGWDMAGSRRRAWVSRTVLLCILLIQAALSLRLSNTAFQDEALYIAAGHAELDHLLNGAPLPINYAAYFSGSPQLYPVLVALVDGQFGLTGARCLSLLFMLATTGLLYSFTRRLFNERAALAAAALFAVLQSTVVMGYFATYDAMAVFLLALATWIVVRTDRAPMIAVLLAAPVAVLAVGVKYASALYLPTICVLALLTAWPHKGAKSFLRMVLLGLGIGGLLLAGMYTTDLLAGVQQTTTDRDHGSDSAEFLLQRSAEWGGLMFLTAVGGAVSYVRRSRMNESPIALRLGNPGWRWRALLGLTLCGTALLAPAYQIQLATVVSLFKHVGFGLLFAAPMAGVGVTRLVGAHFRYPQLGIMLWTAVLCLGISQADWRFGVWPDSSKMIRTIDSHVNSKGHYLASTPEVPVYYLREKTTHRQWQGVFALEYTDEKGKYHTGDDAYRAALREGEFDLIVLDGLTNPRVDDVVAAAVKGNSHYRLLGKVPFSNSSGTGTYRIWIKTS
;
A
#
# COMPACT_ATOMS: atom_id res chain seq x y z
N MET A 1 -24.29 18.62 49.34
CA MET A 1 -23.71 19.56 48.36
C MET A 1 -22.41 18.91 47.86
N THR A 2 -22.50 18.08 46.85
CA THR A 2 -21.37 17.40 46.22
C THR A 2 -21.28 17.92 44.80
N SER A 3 -20.26 18.73 44.56
CA SER A 3 -19.89 19.27 43.25
C SER A 3 -19.38 18.13 42.39
N ARG A 4 -20.08 17.77 41.33
CA ARG A 4 -19.62 16.94 40.24
C ARG A 4 -18.77 17.85 39.31
N ASN A 5 -17.47 17.67 39.32
CA ASN A 5 -16.60 18.16 38.28
C ASN A 5 -16.70 17.17 37.11
N ASP A 6 -17.53 17.47 36.13
CA ASP A 6 -17.49 16.83 34.82
C ASP A 6 -16.29 17.41 34.06
N HIS A 7 -15.17 16.68 34.07
CA HIS A 7 -14.06 16.94 33.14
C HIS A 7 -14.53 16.59 31.73
N TYR A 8 -14.94 17.58 30.98
CA TYR A 8 -15.20 17.49 29.56
C TYR A 8 -13.83 17.35 28.85
N THR A 9 -13.50 16.14 28.38
CA THR A 9 -12.40 15.91 27.44
C THR A 9 -12.93 16.30 26.05
N PRO A 10 -12.32 17.28 25.37
CA PRO A 10 -12.69 17.56 23.98
C PRO A 10 -12.50 16.29 23.15
N GLN A 11 -13.51 15.90 22.37
CA GLN A 11 -13.36 14.81 21.41
C GLN A 11 -12.26 15.20 20.42
N PRO A 12 -11.33 14.30 20.13
CA PRO A 12 -10.26 14.58 19.19
C PRO A 12 -10.83 14.75 17.78
N TYR A 13 -10.35 15.75 17.10
CA TYR A 13 -10.56 15.99 15.67
C TYR A 13 -10.10 14.77 14.86
N ASP A 14 -11.03 14.07 14.21
CA ASP A 14 -10.73 13.04 13.22
C ASP A 14 -10.70 13.67 11.82
N PRO A 15 -9.53 13.88 11.21
CA PRO A 15 -9.43 14.42 9.85
C PRO A 15 -10.00 13.45 8.81
N TYR A 16 -10.45 12.28 9.21
CA TYR A 16 -11.04 11.24 8.37
C TYR A 16 -12.49 10.90 8.75
N ALA A 17 -13.07 11.58 9.75
CA ALA A 17 -14.50 11.52 9.99
C ALA A 17 -15.20 12.19 8.81
N GLU A 18 -15.58 11.40 7.84
CA GLU A 18 -16.28 11.87 6.65
C GLU A 18 -17.73 12.21 7.00
N ASP A 19 -18.08 13.46 6.79
CA ASP A 19 -19.45 13.82 6.45
C ASP A 19 -19.79 13.18 5.08
N GLU A 20 -21.01 12.67 4.91
CA GLU A 20 -21.51 12.01 3.66
C GLU A 20 -21.19 12.79 2.38
N SER A 21 -20.88 14.09 2.47
CA SER A 21 -20.53 14.95 1.35
C SER A 21 -19.18 14.65 0.72
N ALA A 22 -18.17 14.17 1.48
CA ALA A 22 -16.86 13.82 0.93
C ALA A 22 -16.87 12.45 0.25
N SER A 23 -17.65 11.49 0.78
CA SER A 23 -17.87 10.19 0.15
C SER A 23 -18.69 10.34 -1.14
N ASN A 24 -19.69 11.22 -1.14
CA ASN A 24 -20.50 11.53 -2.33
C ASN A 24 -19.69 12.23 -3.42
N TRP A 25 -18.68 13.05 -3.06
CA TRP A 25 -17.82 13.69 -4.04
C TRP A 25 -16.95 12.68 -4.79
N PHE A 26 -16.41 11.66 -4.10
CA PHE A 26 -15.70 10.54 -4.74
C PHE A 26 -16.64 9.63 -5.56
N ASN A 27 -17.92 9.53 -5.17
CA ASN A 27 -18.92 8.69 -5.85
C ASN A 27 -19.55 9.35 -7.07
N SER A 28 -19.95 10.63 -6.99
CA SER A 28 -20.67 11.31 -8.07
C SER A 28 -19.81 11.52 -9.32
N ASN A 29 -18.51 11.78 -9.15
CA ASN A 29 -17.60 12.01 -10.28
C ASN A 29 -17.06 10.72 -10.92
N GLY A 30 -17.10 9.58 -10.22
CA GLY A 30 -16.78 8.27 -10.80
C GLY A 30 -17.86 7.70 -11.71
N GLN A 31 -19.12 8.07 -11.51
CA GLN A 31 -20.23 7.59 -12.34
C GLN A 31 -20.40 8.39 -13.66
N HIS A 32 -20.06 9.67 -13.68
CA HIS A 32 -20.18 10.48 -14.90
C HIS A 32 -19.05 10.26 -15.92
N SER A 33 -17.87 9.78 -15.50
CA SER A 33 -16.79 9.48 -16.44
C SER A 33 -16.86 8.09 -17.09
N ALA A 34 -17.74 7.20 -16.61
CA ALA A 34 -17.92 5.86 -17.17
C ALA A 34 -18.98 5.80 -18.30
N GLN A 35 -19.74 6.88 -18.53
CA GLN A 35 -20.81 6.91 -19.55
C GLN A 35 -20.45 7.64 -20.85
N GLN A 36 -19.25 8.19 -20.99
CA GLN A 36 -18.81 8.77 -22.27
C GLN A 36 -17.57 8.03 -22.78
N GLY A 37 -17.79 6.98 -23.54
CA GLY A 37 -16.72 6.34 -24.28
C GLY A 37 -17.07 5.02 -24.93
N TYR A 38 -17.38 5.09 -26.22
CA TYR A 38 -17.37 4.03 -27.22
C TYR A 38 -18.61 3.12 -27.31
N GLY A 39 -19.64 3.61 -28.04
CA GLY A 39 -20.53 2.78 -28.81
C GLY A 39 -19.80 2.26 -30.04
N PHE A 40 -19.57 0.96 -30.12
CA PHE A 40 -19.32 0.26 -31.36
C PHE A 40 -20.63 -0.42 -31.79
N ALA A 41 -21.12 -0.03 -32.96
CA ALA A 41 -22.24 -0.62 -33.65
C ALA A 41 -21.97 -2.10 -33.91
N ALA A 42 -22.90 -2.95 -33.46
CA ALA A 42 -22.98 -4.34 -33.90
C ALA A 42 -23.86 -4.37 -35.15
N ASP A 43 -23.27 -4.55 -36.30
CA ASP A 43 -23.97 -4.89 -37.52
C ASP A 43 -24.24 -6.39 -37.60
N GLN A 44 -25.47 -6.68 -37.97
CA GLN A 44 -26.05 -7.98 -38.24
C GLN A 44 -25.29 -8.70 -39.35
N TYR A 45 -24.92 -9.95 -39.15
CA TYR A 45 -24.85 -10.95 -40.21
C TYR A 45 -25.40 -12.29 -39.76
N GLY A 46 -26.25 -12.83 -40.63
CA GLY A 46 -27.16 -13.92 -40.39
C GLY A 46 -26.53 -15.31 -40.30
N HIS A 47 -27.33 -16.17 -39.73
CA HIS A 47 -27.22 -17.60 -39.70
C HIS A 47 -27.08 -18.22 -41.10
N GLN A 48 -26.05 -19.05 -41.30
CA GLN A 48 -26.15 -20.19 -42.21
C GLN A 48 -25.48 -21.40 -41.52
N GLN A 49 -26.33 -22.41 -41.30
CA GLN A 49 -25.95 -23.77 -40.94
C GLN A 49 -25.30 -24.44 -42.16
N TYR A 50 -24.12 -25.02 -41.98
CA TYR A 50 -23.60 -26.06 -42.84
C TYR A 50 -23.34 -27.31 -42.00
N GLN A 51 -24.10 -28.36 -42.34
CA GLN A 51 -23.83 -29.74 -41.91
C GLN A 51 -22.78 -30.30 -42.86
N GLU A 52 -21.71 -30.86 -42.32
CA GLU A 52 -20.79 -31.75 -43.03
C GLU A 52 -20.90 -33.17 -42.47
N PRO A 53 -20.80 -34.18 -43.37
CA PRO A 53 -21.00 -35.59 -42.99
C PRO A 53 -19.69 -36.22 -42.49
N TYR A 54 -19.85 -37.03 -41.48
CA TYR A 54 -18.84 -37.94 -40.94
C TYR A 54 -18.24 -38.85 -42.01
N GLN A 55 -16.91 -38.86 -42.16
CA GLN A 55 -16.15 -39.93 -42.78
C GLN A 55 -15.18 -40.57 -41.76
N GLU A 56 -15.31 -41.88 -41.58
CA GLU A 56 -14.39 -42.69 -40.79
C GLU A 56 -13.02 -42.80 -41.47
N PRO A 57 -11.90 -42.77 -40.74
CA PRO A 57 -10.59 -43.01 -41.33
C PRO A 57 -10.22 -44.49 -41.33
N TYR A 58 -9.86 -44.99 -42.46
CA TYR A 58 -9.23 -46.31 -42.70
C TYR A 58 -7.90 -46.46 -41.98
N PRO A 59 -7.50 -47.70 -41.57
CA PRO A 59 -6.24 -47.93 -40.89
C PRO A 59 -5.08 -47.93 -41.91
N ALA A 60 -4.06 -47.13 -41.59
CA ALA A 60 -2.85 -47.05 -42.38
C ALA A 60 -1.96 -48.28 -42.16
N GLN A 61 -1.65 -48.99 -43.26
CA GLN A 61 -0.67 -50.07 -43.31
C GLN A 61 0.74 -49.46 -43.19
N ILE A 62 1.56 -50.08 -42.31
CA ILE A 62 2.98 -49.76 -42.13
C ILE A 62 3.76 -50.50 -43.23
N PRO A 63 4.58 -49.79 -44.07
CA PRO A 63 5.49 -50.46 -44.96
C PRO A 63 6.73 -51.01 -44.23
N GLN A 64 7.02 -52.29 -44.41
CA GLN A 64 8.28 -52.91 -44.02
C GLN A 64 9.43 -52.41 -44.93
N GLN A 65 10.50 -51.88 -44.34
CA GLN A 65 11.74 -51.57 -45.06
C GLN A 65 12.67 -52.79 -45.11
N PRO A 66 13.37 -52.98 -46.23
CA PRO A 66 14.32 -54.08 -46.38
C PRO A 66 15.69 -53.78 -45.76
N HIS A 67 16.33 -54.85 -45.27
CA HIS A 67 17.72 -54.84 -44.78
C HIS A 67 18.69 -54.46 -45.87
N GLY A 68 19.57 -53.48 -45.61
CA GLY A 68 20.69 -53.11 -46.45
C GLY A 68 21.81 -52.44 -45.66
N GLN A 69 22.86 -53.17 -45.49
CA GLN A 69 24.31 -52.95 -45.37
C GLN A 69 24.86 -51.62 -44.78
N HIS A 70 25.78 -51.84 -43.88
CA HIS A 70 26.73 -50.97 -43.18
C HIS A 70 27.37 -49.87 -44.01
N GLU A 71 27.35 -48.63 -43.45
CA GLU A 71 28.44 -47.68 -43.60
C GLU A 71 28.65 -46.96 -42.27
N ASP A 72 29.93 -46.86 -41.83
CA ASP A 72 30.39 -46.32 -40.57
C ASP A 72 30.17 -44.81 -40.51
N GLN A 73 29.26 -44.34 -39.60
CA GLN A 73 29.21 -42.96 -39.12
C GLN A 73 29.51 -42.91 -37.62
N PRO A 74 30.26 -41.93 -37.14
CA PRO A 74 30.61 -41.85 -35.71
C PRO A 74 29.40 -41.56 -34.86
N THR A 75 29.00 -42.57 -34.10
CA THR A 75 27.91 -42.53 -33.13
C THR A 75 28.29 -41.62 -31.99
N TYR A 76 27.70 -40.44 -31.95
CA TYR A 76 27.62 -39.68 -30.67
C TYR A 76 26.72 -40.50 -29.74
N ALA A 77 27.35 -41.25 -28.88
CA ALA A 77 26.69 -42.00 -27.82
C ALA A 77 26.03 -41.01 -26.87
N LEU A 78 24.70 -40.85 -26.99
CA LEU A 78 23.86 -40.37 -25.92
C LEU A 78 24.04 -41.32 -24.75
N ARG A 79 24.88 -40.95 -23.79
CA ARG A 79 24.98 -41.60 -22.49
C ARG A 79 23.60 -41.51 -21.83
N THR A 80 22.80 -42.53 -21.96
CA THR A 80 21.65 -42.79 -21.11
C THR A 80 22.19 -42.96 -19.69
N VAL A 81 22.10 -41.94 -18.87
CA VAL A 81 22.37 -42.05 -17.45
C VAL A 81 21.26 -42.94 -16.89
N GLN A 82 21.57 -44.22 -16.67
CA GLN A 82 20.75 -45.10 -15.90
C GLN A 82 20.68 -44.52 -14.48
N TYR A 83 19.52 -44.01 -14.10
CA TYR A 83 19.23 -43.69 -12.71
C TYR A 83 19.23 -45.01 -11.91
N GLN A 84 20.33 -45.26 -11.19
CA GLN A 84 20.28 -46.22 -10.10
C GLN A 84 19.23 -45.74 -9.11
N GLN A 85 18.22 -46.54 -8.89
CA GLN A 85 17.31 -46.34 -7.76
C GLN A 85 18.13 -46.48 -6.49
N VAL A 86 18.36 -45.39 -5.80
CA VAL A 86 18.99 -45.33 -4.49
C VAL A 86 17.95 -45.80 -3.49
N PRO A 87 18.26 -46.73 -2.59
CA PRO A 87 17.35 -47.16 -1.53
C PRO A 87 16.99 -45.94 -0.64
N ASP A 88 15.73 -45.83 -0.27
CA ASP A 88 15.14 -44.68 0.46
C ASP A 88 15.64 -44.52 1.93
N ASP A 89 16.57 -45.34 2.41
CA ASP A 89 16.87 -45.48 3.84
C ASP A 89 18.29 -45.04 4.28
N GLU A 90 19.10 -44.43 3.42
CA GLU A 90 20.42 -43.93 3.90
C GLU A 90 20.41 -42.44 4.27
N PRO A 91 20.72 -42.08 5.53
CA PRO A 91 20.84 -40.69 5.95
C PRO A 91 22.14 -40.10 5.45
N GLY A 92 22.08 -39.22 4.47
CA GLY A 92 23.24 -38.44 4.05
C GLY A 92 23.48 -38.28 2.53
N TYR A 93 22.65 -38.82 1.69
CA TYR A 93 22.83 -38.69 0.24
C TYR A 93 22.48 -37.26 -0.25
N HIS A 94 23.50 -36.52 -0.64
CA HIS A 94 23.34 -35.30 -1.42
C HIS A 94 22.98 -35.68 -2.85
N ILE A 95 21.72 -35.50 -3.24
CA ILE A 95 21.34 -35.55 -4.66
C ILE A 95 22.05 -34.38 -5.35
N PRO A 96 22.99 -34.63 -6.28
CA PRO A 96 23.61 -33.54 -7.02
C PRO A 96 22.52 -32.79 -7.79
N ALA A 97 22.55 -31.47 -7.74
CA ALA A 97 21.65 -30.63 -8.53
C ALA A 97 21.81 -31.01 -10.00
N THR A 98 20.74 -31.57 -10.60
CA THR A 98 20.76 -31.92 -12.01
C THR A 98 20.97 -30.65 -12.84
N PRO A 99 21.84 -30.68 -13.88
CA PRO A 99 22.09 -29.52 -14.75
C PRO A 99 20.85 -29.00 -15.47
N GLU A 100 19.74 -29.73 -15.43
CA GLU A 100 18.48 -29.43 -16.11
C GLU A 100 17.54 -28.49 -15.35
N ALA A 101 17.87 -28.09 -14.12
CA ALA A 101 17.15 -27.04 -13.42
C ALA A 101 17.42 -25.69 -14.12
N GLY A 102 16.82 -25.50 -15.28
CA GLY A 102 16.98 -24.30 -16.09
C GLY A 102 16.70 -23.06 -15.23
N TRP A 103 17.66 -22.16 -15.07
CA TRP A 103 17.63 -20.97 -14.23
C TRP A 103 17.98 -21.19 -12.75
N ASP A 104 18.58 -22.29 -12.37
CA ASP A 104 19.27 -22.32 -11.09
C ASP A 104 20.49 -21.38 -11.19
N MET A 105 20.33 -20.20 -10.58
CA MET A 105 21.32 -19.12 -10.63
C MET A 105 22.51 -19.35 -9.68
N ALA A 106 22.47 -20.41 -8.88
CA ALA A 106 23.49 -20.68 -7.86
C ALA A 106 24.85 -21.04 -8.45
N GLY A 107 24.91 -21.41 -9.72
CA GLY A 107 26.13 -21.91 -10.36
C GLY A 107 26.83 -20.96 -11.35
N SER A 108 26.23 -19.85 -11.79
CA SER A 108 26.79 -19.00 -12.84
C SER A 108 26.80 -17.52 -12.46
N ARG A 109 28.00 -16.93 -12.34
CA ARG A 109 28.16 -15.46 -12.13
C ARG A 109 27.40 -14.66 -13.19
N ARG A 110 27.41 -15.08 -14.45
CA ARG A 110 26.71 -14.40 -15.57
C ARG A 110 25.19 -14.34 -15.33
N ARG A 111 24.58 -15.46 -14.91
CA ARG A 111 23.13 -15.50 -14.62
C ARG A 111 22.76 -14.63 -13.43
N ALA A 112 23.57 -14.64 -12.38
CA ALA A 112 23.35 -13.76 -11.22
C ALA A 112 23.40 -12.28 -11.62
N TRP A 113 24.30 -11.89 -12.52
CA TRP A 113 24.33 -10.52 -13.07
C TRP A 113 23.07 -10.18 -13.86
N VAL A 114 22.62 -11.08 -14.75
CA VAL A 114 21.37 -10.88 -15.51
C VAL A 114 20.19 -10.63 -14.59
N SER A 115 19.98 -11.45 -13.54
CA SER A 115 18.88 -11.24 -12.60
C SER A 115 18.97 -9.94 -11.83
N ARG A 116 20.18 -9.54 -11.42
CA ARG A 116 20.38 -8.26 -10.73
C ARG A 116 20.09 -7.09 -11.65
N THR A 117 20.49 -7.19 -12.94
CA THR A 117 20.19 -6.16 -13.94
C THR A 117 18.68 -6.06 -14.19
N VAL A 118 17.97 -7.19 -14.32
CA VAL A 118 16.50 -7.19 -14.45
C VAL A 118 15.83 -6.58 -13.22
N LEU A 119 16.28 -6.95 -12.01
CA LEU A 119 15.76 -6.33 -10.79
C LEU A 119 16.03 -4.82 -10.77
N LEU A 120 17.23 -4.38 -11.14
CA LEU A 120 17.55 -2.95 -11.24
C LEU A 120 16.62 -2.24 -12.23
N CYS A 121 16.36 -2.82 -13.40
CA CYS A 121 15.38 -2.27 -14.35
C CYS A 121 13.97 -2.15 -13.73
N ILE A 122 13.51 -3.17 -13.00
CA ILE A 122 12.23 -3.13 -12.29
C ILE A 122 12.20 -1.96 -11.28
N LEU A 123 13.25 -1.80 -10.48
CA LEU A 123 13.35 -0.70 -9.50
C LEU A 123 13.42 0.67 -10.18
N LEU A 124 14.11 0.79 -11.31
CA LEU A 124 14.16 2.02 -12.09
C LEU A 124 12.79 2.38 -12.69
N ILE A 125 12.04 1.39 -13.19
CA ILE A 125 10.66 1.60 -13.67
C ILE A 125 9.79 2.07 -12.50
N GLN A 126 9.84 1.41 -11.35
CA GLN A 126 9.10 1.83 -10.15
C GLN A 126 9.44 3.28 -9.76
N ALA A 127 10.72 3.63 -9.70
CA ALA A 127 11.16 4.97 -9.40
C ALA A 127 10.64 5.99 -10.41
N ALA A 128 10.79 5.70 -11.71
CA ALA A 128 10.31 6.59 -12.78
C ALA A 128 8.79 6.81 -12.71
N LEU A 129 8.01 5.79 -12.37
CA LEU A 129 6.55 5.90 -12.21
C LEU A 129 6.18 6.75 -10.99
N SER A 130 6.86 6.59 -9.87
CA SER A 130 6.59 7.33 -8.64
C SER A 130 7.02 8.80 -8.73
N LEU A 131 8.16 9.08 -9.36
CA LEU A 131 8.72 10.43 -9.54
C LEU A 131 7.88 11.37 -10.42
N ARG A 132 6.79 10.88 -11.03
CA ARG A 132 5.86 11.72 -11.82
C ARG A 132 5.01 12.66 -10.95
N LEU A 133 4.91 12.43 -9.65
CA LEU A 133 4.24 13.34 -8.73
C LEU A 133 5.01 14.64 -8.62
N SER A 134 4.46 15.71 -9.16
CA SER A 134 5.04 17.07 -9.16
C SER A 134 4.19 18.11 -8.42
N ASN A 135 3.00 17.72 -7.93
CA ASN A 135 2.06 18.62 -7.25
C ASN A 135 2.60 19.08 -5.88
N THR A 136 2.01 20.15 -5.32
CA THR A 136 2.26 20.62 -3.94
C THR A 136 1.94 19.52 -2.91
N ALA A 137 2.29 19.76 -1.64
CA ALA A 137 2.03 18.78 -0.59
C ALA A 137 0.54 18.45 -0.52
N PHE A 138 0.24 17.14 -0.50
CA PHE A 138 -1.08 16.62 -0.16
C PHE A 138 -1.38 16.89 1.32
N GLN A 139 -2.65 16.89 1.70
CA GLN A 139 -3.08 17.13 3.09
C GLN A 139 -2.32 16.27 4.10
N ASP A 140 -2.27 14.94 3.90
CA ASP A 140 -1.54 14.02 4.79
C ASP A 140 -0.04 14.33 4.83
N GLU A 141 0.59 14.66 3.69
CA GLU A 141 2.02 14.99 3.65
C GLU A 141 2.30 16.25 4.46
N ALA A 142 1.49 17.31 4.23
CA ALA A 142 1.60 18.57 4.93
C ALA A 142 1.44 18.38 6.44
N LEU A 143 0.41 17.60 6.85
CA LEU A 143 0.11 17.30 8.23
C LEU A 143 1.28 16.56 8.92
N TYR A 144 1.77 15.46 8.32
CA TYR A 144 2.81 14.65 8.97
C TYR A 144 4.15 15.38 9.05
N ILE A 145 4.50 16.15 8.02
CA ILE A 145 5.75 16.93 8.02
C ILE A 145 5.66 18.06 9.05
N ALA A 146 4.56 18.82 9.08
CA ALA A 146 4.38 19.90 10.05
C ALA A 146 4.33 19.39 11.50
N ALA A 147 3.62 18.30 11.75
CA ALA A 147 3.62 17.64 13.05
C ALA A 147 5.02 17.16 13.46
N GLY A 148 5.77 16.60 12.51
CA GLY A 148 7.14 16.14 12.76
C GLY A 148 8.07 17.28 13.14
N HIS A 149 7.95 18.47 12.53
CA HIS A 149 8.70 19.66 12.94
C HIS A 149 8.32 20.11 14.36
N ALA A 150 7.03 20.10 14.70
CA ALA A 150 6.56 20.45 16.04
C ALA A 150 7.05 19.43 17.10
N GLU A 151 6.98 18.12 16.81
CA GLU A 151 7.49 17.05 17.68
C GLU A 151 9.01 17.17 17.86
N LEU A 152 9.74 17.49 16.78
CA LEU A 152 11.19 17.67 16.85
C LEU A 152 11.57 18.87 17.71
N ASP A 153 10.86 19.98 17.59
CA ASP A 153 11.06 21.16 18.43
C ASP A 153 10.69 20.89 19.89
N HIS A 154 9.63 20.14 20.13
CA HIS A 154 9.28 19.65 21.46
C HIS A 154 10.39 18.79 22.07
N LEU A 155 10.91 17.83 21.31
CA LEU A 155 11.96 16.91 21.80
C LEU A 155 13.30 17.60 22.04
N LEU A 156 13.69 18.58 21.22
CA LEU A 156 14.99 19.24 21.28
C LEU A 156 14.99 20.47 22.19
N ASN A 157 13.91 21.26 22.17
CA ASN A 157 13.86 22.58 22.81
C ASN A 157 12.79 22.65 23.93
N GLY A 158 12.01 21.57 24.13
CA GLY A 158 10.91 21.56 25.12
C GLY A 158 9.72 22.45 24.73
N ALA A 159 9.61 22.85 23.44
CA ALA A 159 8.51 23.68 22.96
C ALA A 159 7.14 22.98 23.19
N PRO A 160 6.08 23.68 23.59
CA PRO A 160 4.77 23.08 23.76
C PRO A 160 4.21 22.64 22.40
N LEU A 161 3.67 21.41 22.33
CA LEU A 161 3.00 20.94 21.12
C LEU A 161 1.77 21.80 20.82
N PRO A 162 1.54 22.21 19.56
CA PRO A 162 0.38 23.01 19.18
C PRO A 162 -0.95 22.27 19.45
N ILE A 163 -0.99 20.95 19.17
CA ILE A 163 -2.12 20.06 19.39
C ILE A 163 -1.60 18.67 19.78
N ASN A 164 -2.48 17.82 20.29
CA ASN A 164 -2.13 16.44 20.61
C ASN A 164 -2.22 15.57 19.34
N TYR A 165 -1.11 15.47 18.59
CA TYR A 165 -1.05 14.66 17.37
C TYR A 165 -1.29 13.17 17.60
N ALA A 166 -0.96 12.64 18.79
CA ALA A 166 -1.18 11.22 19.10
C ALA A 166 -2.66 10.85 19.14
N ALA A 167 -3.54 11.84 19.36
CA ALA A 167 -4.96 11.62 19.48
C ALA A 167 -5.67 11.30 18.16
N TYR A 168 -5.09 11.64 17.01
CA TYR A 168 -5.74 11.41 15.71
C TYR A 168 -4.84 10.82 14.62
N PHE A 169 -3.55 10.61 14.89
CA PHE A 169 -2.69 9.91 13.94
C PHE A 169 -2.90 8.40 14.01
N SER A 170 -2.99 7.75 12.84
CA SER A 170 -3.03 6.29 12.74
C SER A 170 -1.65 5.64 12.90
N GLY A 171 -0.75 6.28 13.64
CA GLY A 171 0.60 5.87 13.98
C GLY A 171 1.23 6.85 14.96
N SER A 172 2.37 6.51 15.59
CA SER A 172 3.06 7.40 16.52
C SER A 172 3.61 8.65 15.81
N PRO A 173 3.28 9.87 16.30
CA PRO A 173 3.81 11.12 15.74
C PRO A 173 5.32 11.26 15.93
N GLN A 174 5.92 10.55 16.87
CA GLN A 174 7.35 10.61 17.18
C GLN A 174 8.22 9.71 16.28
N LEU A 175 7.62 8.86 15.43
CA LEU A 175 8.36 7.95 14.56
C LEU A 175 8.56 8.54 13.16
N TYR A 176 7.65 8.21 12.22
CA TYR A 176 7.78 8.67 10.83
C TYR A 176 7.73 10.20 10.71
N PRO A 177 6.81 10.94 11.40
CA PRO A 177 6.76 12.40 11.31
C PRO A 177 8.08 13.07 11.70
N VAL A 178 8.73 12.66 12.79
CA VAL A 178 10.03 13.21 13.19
C VAL A 178 11.11 12.89 12.15
N LEU A 179 11.13 11.64 11.65
CA LEU A 179 12.09 11.23 10.62
C LEU A 179 11.93 12.05 9.33
N VAL A 180 10.69 12.23 8.87
CA VAL A 180 10.42 12.98 7.64
C VAL A 180 10.69 14.47 7.81
N ALA A 181 10.43 15.04 8.99
CA ALA A 181 10.75 16.45 9.30
C ALA A 181 12.27 16.73 9.27
N LEU A 182 13.09 15.82 9.76
CA LEU A 182 14.54 15.92 9.65
C LEU A 182 15.01 15.98 8.19
N VAL A 183 14.39 15.17 7.32
CA VAL A 183 14.72 15.17 5.89
C VAL A 183 14.15 16.40 5.18
N ASP A 184 12.91 16.80 5.51
CA ASP A 184 12.28 18.01 4.97
C ASP A 184 13.06 19.28 5.34
N GLY A 185 13.55 19.36 6.57
CA GLY A 185 14.35 20.50 7.03
C GLY A 185 15.64 20.73 6.23
N GLN A 186 16.18 19.69 5.59
CA GLN A 186 17.39 19.78 4.76
C GLN A 186 17.09 19.85 3.26
N PHE A 187 16.09 19.13 2.79
CA PHE A 187 15.85 18.88 1.35
C PHE A 187 14.44 19.26 0.90
N GLY A 188 13.61 19.78 1.80
CA GLY A 188 12.21 20.14 1.54
C GLY A 188 11.34 18.92 1.20
N LEU A 189 10.14 19.19 0.68
CA LEU A 189 9.15 18.19 0.29
C LEU A 189 9.71 17.11 -0.65
N THR A 190 10.60 17.50 -1.57
CA THR A 190 11.23 16.54 -2.49
C THR A 190 12.07 15.52 -1.73
N GLY A 191 12.84 15.95 -0.75
CA GLY A 191 13.60 15.04 0.12
C GLY A 191 12.69 14.10 0.92
N ALA A 192 11.61 14.63 1.50
CA ALA A 192 10.60 13.87 2.22
C ALA A 192 9.96 12.77 1.34
N ARG A 193 9.62 13.11 0.10
CA ARG A 193 9.10 12.16 -0.90
C ARG A 193 10.13 11.13 -1.34
N CYS A 194 11.39 11.54 -1.52
CA CYS A 194 12.49 10.62 -1.84
C CYS A 194 12.73 9.59 -0.72
N LEU A 195 12.52 9.95 0.54
CA LEU A 195 12.57 9.00 1.65
C LEU A 195 11.54 7.87 1.48
N SER A 196 10.30 8.21 1.13
CA SER A 196 9.25 7.21 0.83
C SER A 196 9.63 6.34 -0.37
N LEU A 197 10.24 6.93 -1.41
CA LEU A 197 10.73 6.19 -2.56
C LEU A 197 11.77 5.15 -2.16
N LEU A 198 12.73 5.52 -1.34
CA LEU A 198 13.75 4.58 -0.84
C LEU A 198 13.14 3.42 -0.07
N PHE A 199 12.16 3.66 0.81
CA PHE A 199 11.44 2.60 1.52
C PHE A 199 10.72 1.66 0.54
N MET A 200 10.03 2.18 -0.47
CA MET A 200 9.29 1.33 -1.40
C MET A 200 10.19 0.57 -2.38
N LEU A 201 11.31 1.15 -2.82
CA LEU A 201 12.32 0.42 -3.60
C LEU A 201 12.97 -0.70 -2.77
N ALA A 202 13.29 -0.43 -1.49
CA ALA A 202 13.78 -1.44 -0.56
C ALA A 202 12.75 -2.55 -0.32
N THR A 203 11.47 -2.21 -0.21
CA THR A 203 10.36 -3.17 -0.11
C THR A 203 10.34 -4.14 -1.29
N THR A 204 10.41 -3.62 -2.52
CA THR A 204 10.45 -4.43 -3.74
C THR A 204 11.71 -5.32 -3.79
N GLY A 205 12.86 -4.80 -3.34
CA GLY A 205 14.09 -5.58 -3.20
C GLY A 205 13.99 -6.70 -2.17
N LEU A 206 13.37 -6.44 -1.02
CA LEU A 206 13.10 -7.45 0.02
C LEU A 206 12.10 -8.49 -0.47
N LEU A 207 11.03 -8.06 -1.15
CA LEU A 207 10.04 -8.94 -1.79
C LEU A 207 10.72 -9.92 -2.76
N TYR A 208 11.55 -9.42 -3.66
CA TYR A 208 12.35 -10.26 -4.54
C TYR A 208 13.20 -11.25 -3.73
N SER A 209 13.91 -10.79 -2.70
CA SER A 209 14.83 -11.60 -1.92
C SER A 209 14.14 -12.75 -1.18
N PHE A 210 13.02 -12.49 -0.48
CA PHE A 210 12.31 -13.55 0.23
C PHE A 210 11.50 -14.46 -0.71
N THR A 211 10.95 -13.94 -1.80
CA THR A 211 10.26 -14.76 -2.82
C THR A 211 11.23 -15.73 -3.50
N ARG A 212 12.44 -15.27 -3.84
CA ARG A 212 13.50 -16.11 -4.38
C ARG A 212 13.84 -17.27 -3.44
N ARG A 213 13.88 -17.02 -2.14
CA ARG A 213 14.17 -18.06 -1.15
C ARG A 213 13.02 -19.05 -0.98
N LEU A 214 11.78 -18.57 -1.04
CA LEU A 214 10.58 -19.41 -0.91
C LEU A 214 10.33 -20.28 -2.15
N PHE A 215 10.55 -19.72 -3.33
CA PHE A 215 10.24 -20.36 -4.60
C PHE A 215 11.48 -20.44 -5.50
N ASN A 216 11.65 -19.49 -6.41
CA ASN A 216 12.78 -19.44 -7.32
C ASN A 216 13.01 -18.03 -7.86
N GLU A 217 14.06 -17.87 -8.68
CA GLU A 217 14.47 -16.61 -9.29
C GLU A 217 13.38 -16.01 -10.20
N ARG A 218 12.73 -16.85 -11.03
CA ARG A 218 11.70 -16.38 -11.97
C ARG A 218 10.48 -15.86 -11.25
N ALA A 219 9.98 -16.61 -10.25
CA ALA A 219 8.86 -16.17 -9.44
C ALA A 219 9.19 -14.86 -8.68
N ALA A 220 10.44 -14.71 -8.22
CA ALA A 220 10.88 -13.52 -7.52
C ALA A 220 10.91 -12.28 -8.42
N LEU A 221 11.47 -12.40 -9.62
CA LEU A 221 11.48 -11.30 -10.59
C LEU A 221 10.07 -10.93 -11.05
N ALA A 222 9.21 -11.94 -11.30
CA ALA A 222 7.83 -11.70 -11.68
C ALA A 222 7.01 -11.05 -10.56
N ALA A 223 7.19 -11.49 -9.30
CA ALA A 223 6.57 -10.88 -8.13
C ALA A 223 6.97 -9.41 -7.96
N ALA A 224 8.29 -9.14 -8.06
CA ALA A 224 8.83 -7.78 -7.98
C ALA A 224 8.30 -6.91 -9.13
N ALA A 225 8.26 -7.43 -10.36
CA ALA A 225 7.80 -6.69 -11.53
C ALA A 225 6.32 -6.32 -11.46
N LEU A 226 5.45 -7.23 -10.97
CA LEU A 226 4.03 -6.93 -10.78
C LEU A 226 3.82 -5.94 -9.64
N PHE A 227 4.48 -6.16 -8.49
CA PHE A 227 4.34 -5.30 -7.31
C PHE A 227 4.83 -3.88 -7.58
N ALA A 228 5.95 -3.73 -8.30
CA ALA A 228 6.56 -2.43 -8.61
C ALA A 228 5.65 -1.48 -9.40
N VAL A 229 4.74 -2.01 -10.21
CA VAL A 229 3.87 -1.23 -11.09
C VAL A 229 2.43 -1.10 -10.59
N LEU A 230 2.09 -1.65 -9.42
CA LEU A 230 0.78 -1.45 -8.79
C LEU A 230 0.57 0.02 -8.43
N GLN A 231 -0.65 0.49 -8.60
CA GLN A 231 -1.05 1.85 -8.19
C GLN A 231 -0.65 2.15 -6.74
N SER A 232 -0.96 1.27 -5.79
CA SER A 232 -0.62 1.45 -4.37
C SER A 232 0.89 1.58 -4.14
N THR A 233 1.71 0.76 -4.83
CA THR A 233 3.17 0.81 -4.76
C THR A 233 3.73 2.11 -5.34
N VAL A 234 3.21 2.52 -6.50
CA VAL A 234 3.65 3.74 -7.20
C VAL A 234 3.30 4.99 -6.39
N VAL A 235 2.09 5.06 -5.84
CA VAL A 235 1.62 6.20 -5.03
C VAL A 235 2.36 6.28 -3.71
N MET A 236 2.41 5.20 -2.92
CA MET A 236 3.19 5.17 -1.68
C MET A 236 4.68 5.43 -1.91
N GLY A 237 5.17 5.13 -3.11
CA GLY A 237 6.57 5.36 -3.50
C GLY A 237 7.00 6.82 -3.55
N TYR A 238 6.07 7.78 -3.58
CA TYR A 238 6.45 9.19 -3.60
C TYR A 238 5.52 10.09 -2.78
N PHE A 239 4.57 9.55 -2.03
CA PHE A 239 3.87 10.29 -0.99
C PHE A 239 4.71 10.28 0.29
N ALA A 240 4.94 11.46 0.86
CA ALA A 240 5.63 11.62 2.14
C ALA A 240 4.70 11.26 3.31
N THR A 241 4.26 10.00 3.34
CA THR A 241 3.38 9.44 4.37
C THR A 241 4.00 8.21 5.02
N TYR A 242 3.59 7.88 6.22
CA TYR A 242 4.14 6.74 6.98
C TYR A 242 3.88 5.37 6.34
N ASP A 243 2.99 5.29 5.33
CA ASP A 243 2.62 4.03 4.67
C ASP A 243 3.83 3.31 4.04
N ALA A 244 4.70 4.06 3.35
CA ALA A 244 5.90 3.50 2.72
C ALA A 244 6.85 2.86 3.74
N MET A 245 7.09 3.52 4.87
CA MET A 245 7.93 2.99 5.96
C MET A 245 7.28 1.77 6.61
N ALA A 246 5.97 1.79 6.83
CA ALA A 246 5.24 0.66 7.43
C ALA A 246 5.31 -0.59 6.55
N VAL A 247 5.06 -0.46 5.23
CA VAL A 247 5.17 -1.57 4.27
C VAL A 247 6.61 -2.10 4.19
N PHE A 248 7.60 -1.22 4.21
CA PHE A 248 9.01 -1.61 4.26
C PHE A 248 9.33 -2.43 5.51
N LEU A 249 8.88 -2.02 6.68
CA LEU A 249 9.11 -2.73 7.94
C LEU A 249 8.42 -4.10 7.96
N LEU A 250 7.20 -4.22 7.42
CA LEU A 250 6.51 -5.50 7.24
C LEU A 250 7.28 -6.43 6.28
N ALA A 251 7.80 -5.89 5.17
CA ALA A 251 8.63 -6.65 4.24
C ALA A 251 9.95 -7.10 4.89
N LEU A 252 10.58 -6.23 5.70
CA LEU A 252 11.81 -6.53 6.43
C LEU A 252 11.58 -7.61 7.49
N ALA A 253 10.52 -7.51 8.30
CA ALA A 253 10.15 -8.54 9.26
C ALA A 253 9.90 -9.89 8.59
N THR A 254 9.17 -9.90 7.47
CA THR A 254 8.93 -11.09 6.65
C THR A 254 10.24 -11.66 6.10
N TRP A 255 11.12 -10.80 5.60
CA TRP A 255 12.44 -11.21 5.11
C TRP A 255 13.29 -11.84 6.20
N ILE A 256 13.32 -11.26 7.41
CA ILE A 256 14.06 -11.82 8.57
C ILE A 256 13.49 -13.21 8.89
N VAL A 257 12.17 -13.36 8.97
CA VAL A 257 11.50 -14.65 9.21
C VAL A 257 11.89 -15.68 8.16
N VAL A 258 11.84 -15.34 6.88
CA VAL A 258 12.23 -16.25 5.80
C VAL A 258 13.73 -16.53 5.79
N ARG A 259 14.56 -15.56 6.12
CA ARG A 259 16.02 -15.70 6.10
C ARG A 259 16.56 -16.57 7.24
N THR A 260 15.87 -16.55 8.38
CA THR A 260 16.24 -17.29 9.59
C THR A 260 15.61 -18.68 9.71
N ASP A 261 14.97 -19.21 8.65
CA ASP A 261 14.27 -20.51 8.63
C ASP A 261 15.13 -21.68 9.14
N ARG A 262 16.45 -21.66 8.85
CA ARG A 262 17.44 -22.69 9.24
C ARG A 262 18.25 -22.31 10.48
N ALA A 263 18.25 -21.05 10.86
CA ALA A 263 18.98 -20.55 12.01
C ALA A 263 18.43 -21.14 13.32
N PRO A 264 19.13 -21.02 14.46
CA PRO A 264 18.59 -21.34 15.78
C PRO A 264 17.20 -20.70 15.97
N MET A 265 16.32 -21.36 16.73
CA MET A 265 14.92 -20.93 16.85
C MET A 265 14.79 -19.50 17.37
N ILE A 266 15.67 -19.11 18.29
CA ILE A 266 15.70 -17.76 18.88
C ILE A 266 15.97 -16.66 17.84
N ALA A 267 16.63 -16.98 16.73
CA ALA A 267 16.93 -16.00 15.67
C ALA A 267 15.67 -15.39 15.04
N VAL A 268 14.51 -16.03 15.18
CA VAL A 268 13.23 -15.45 14.70
C VAL A 268 12.83 -14.21 15.48
N LEU A 269 13.27 -14.09 16.74
CA LEU A 269 13.00 -12.92 17.58
C LEU A 269 13.59 -11.62 17.02
N LEU A 270 14.58 -11.68 16.13
CA LEU A 270 15.05 -10.51 15.39
C LEU A 270 13.97 -9.82 14.57
N ALA A 271 12.91 -10.54 14.19
CA ALA A 271 11.77 -9.97 13.48
C ALA A 271 10.79 -9.23 14.41
N ALA A 272 10.76 -9.53 15.72
CA ALA A 272 9.79 -8.97 16.64
C ALA A 272 9.89 -7.44 16.77
N PRO A 273 11.06 -6.83 17.05
CA PRO A 273 11.17 -5.37 17.16
C PRO A 273 10.82 -4.67 15.84
N VAL A 274 11.15 -5.26 14.69
CA VAL A 274 10.82 -4.69 13.37
C VAL A 274 9.31 -4.74 13.12
N ALA A 275 8.66 -5.84 13.47
CA ALA A 275 7.21 -5.99 13.33
C ALA A 275 6.45 -5.04 14.27
N VAL A 276 6.92 -4.85 15.50
CA VAL A 276 6.34 -3.89 16.45
C VAL A 276 6.56 -2.45 15.99
N LEU A 277 7.76 -2.13 15.48
CA LEU A 277 8.02 -0.81 14.90
C LEU A 277 7.10 -0.52 13.71
N ALA A 278 6.76 -1.52 12.88
CA ALA A 278 5.79 -1.35 11.80
C ALA A 278 4.41 -0.94 12.35
N VAL A 279 3.97 -1.52 13.48
CA VAL A 279 2.72 -1.13 14.15
C VAL A 279 2.83 0.28 14.73
N GLY A 280 3.94 0.62 15.38
CA GLY A 280 4.16 1.98 15.91
C GLY A 280 4.15 3.04 14.80
N VAL A 281 4.71 2.73 13.63
CA VAL A 281 4.68 3.65 12.47
C VAL A 281 3.28 3.77 11.89
N LYS A 282 2.54 2.66 11.79
CA LYS A 282 1.15 2.65 11.30
C LYS A 282 0.38 1.51 11.95
N TYR A 283 -0.63 1.83 12.75
CA TYR A 283 -1.40 0.85 13.54
C TYR A 283 -2.05 -0.24 12.69
N ALA A 284 -2.48 0.09 11.46
CA ALA A 284 -3.01 -0.89 10.51
C ALA A 284 -2.02 -2.03 10.16
N SER A 285 -0.72 -1.88 10.42
CA SER A 285 0.26 -2.96 10.27
C SER A 285 -0.01 -4.14 11.19
N ALA A 286 -0.73 -3.93 12.29
CA ALA A 286 -1.11 -4.99 13.24
C ALA A 286 -1.90 -6.13 12.56
N LEU A 287 -2.71 -5.81 11.54
CA LEU A 287 -3.47 -6.79 10.75
C LEU A 287 -2.59 -7.88 10.13
N TYR A 288 -1.32 -7.58 9.86
CA TYR A 288 -0.40 -8.48 9.16
C TYR A 288 0.52 -9.28 10.08
N LEU A 289 0.52 -9.00 11.39
CA LEU A 289 1.35 -9.71 12.37
C LEU A 289 1.03 -11.21 12.46
N PRO A 290 -0.25 -11.64 12.45
CA PRO A 290 -0.59 -13.07 12.42
C PRO A 290 0.00 -13.78 11.21
N THR A 291 0.00 -13.14 10.04
CA THR A 291 0.62 -13.68 8.82
C THR A 291 2.11 -13.89 9.00
N ILE A 292 2.84 -12.92 9.58
CA ILE A 292 4.28 -13.03 9.83
C ILE A 292 4.57 -14.17 10.81
N CYS A 293 3.75 -14.35 11.85
CA CYS A 293 3.86 -15.47 12.80
C CYS A 293 3.61 -16.83 12.11
N VAL A 294 2.58 -16.93 11.28
CA VAL A 294 2.29 -18.16 10.51
C VAL A 294 3.40 -18.44 9.50
N LEU A 295 3.97 -17.44 8.86
CA LEU A 295 5.14 -17.60 7.99
C LEU A 295 6.37 -18.09 8.76
N ALA A 296 6.55 -17.72 10.03
CA ALA A 296 7.63 -18.25 10.87
C ALA A 296 7.52 -19.76 11.08
N LEU A 297 6.28 -20.28 11.18
CA LEU A 297 6.00 -21.71 11.19
C LEU A 297 6.27 -22.33 9.81
N LEU A 298 5.60 -21.81 8.77
CA LEU A 298 5.57 -22.43 7.44
C LEU A 298 6.94 -22.48 6.77
N THR A 299 7.76 -21.43 6.92
CA THR A 299 9.10 -21.38 6.31
C THR A 299 10.07 -22.38 6.94
N ALA A 300 9.93 -22.65 8.22
CA ALA A 300 10.81 -23.58 8.94
C ALA A 300 10.30 -25.03 8.93
N TRP A 301 9.01 -25.27 8.66
CA TRP A 301 8.40 -26.59 8.70
C TRP A 301 9.14 -27.65 7.87
N PRO A 302 9.55 -27.40 6.62
CA PRO A 302 10.28 -28.39 5.82
C PRO A 302 11.64 -28.78 6.41
N HIS A 303 12.21 -27.97 7.31
CA HIS A 303 13.54 -28.18 7.91
C HIS A 303 13.47 -28.71 9.33
N LYS A 304 12.45 -28.30 10.10
CA LYS A 304 12.39 -28.51 11.56
C LYS A 304 11.15 -29.31 11.98
N GLY A 305 10.25 -29.63 11.04
CA GLY A 305 9.01 -30.35 11.31
C GLY A 305 8.19 -29.66 12.42
N ALA A 306 7.62 -30.43 13.34
CA ALA A 306 6.78 -29.93 14.44
C ALA A 306 7.49 -28.91 15.35
N LYS A 307 8.82 -28.92 15.44
CA LYS A 307 9.56 -27.93 16.22
C LYS A 307 9.41 -26.50 15.68
N SER A 308 9.02 -26.33 14.41
CA SER A 308 8.76 -25.00 13.83
C SER A 308 7.56 -24.30 14.48
N PHE A 309 6.65 -25.04 15.13
CA PHE A 309 5.56 -24.44 15.91
C PHE A 309 6.08 -23.57 17.07
N LEU A 310 7.14 -24.05 17.75
CA LEU A 310 7.79 -23.26 18.80
C LEU A 310 8.33 -21.93 18.25
N ARG A 311 8.79 -21.91 17.00
CA ARG A 311 9.28 -20.69 16.37
C ARG A 311 8.15 -19.65 16.16
N MET A 312 6.96 -20.09 15.77
CA MET A 312 5.78 -19.24 15.68
C MET A 312 5.40 -18.67 17.05
N VAL A 313 5.37 -19.53 18.07
CA VAL A 313 5.05 -19.12 19.46
C VAL A 313 6.07 -18.13 20.00
N LEU A 314 7.37 -18.40 19.84
CA LEU A 314 8.42 -17.48 20.28
C LEU A 314 8.30 -16.10 19.62
N LEU A 315 8.05 -16.06 18.32
CA LEU A 315 7.84 -14.80 17.63
C LEU A 315 6.59 -14.08 18.13
N GLY A 316 5.48 -14.81 18.28
CA GLY A 316 4.23 -14.25 18.80
C GLY A 316 4.38 -13.67 20.22
N LEU A 317 5.08 -14.41 21.11
CA LEU A 317 5.37 -13.93 22.46
C LEU A 317 6.32 -12.71 22.45
N GLY A 318 7.34 -12.72 21.56
CA GLY A 318 8.23 -11.58 21.39
C GLY A 318 7.51 -10.32 20.91
N ILE A 319 6.65 -10.45 19.90
CA ILE A 319 5.81 -9.34 19.39
C ILE A 319 4.83 -8.91 20.49
N GLY A 320 4.09 -9.83 21.10
CA GLY A 320 3.10 -9.51 22.15
C GLY A 320 3.74 -8.81 23.36
N GLY A 321 4.89 -9.30 23.82
CA GLY A 321 5.62 -8.68 24.94
C GLY A 321 6.09 -7.25 24.63
N LEU A 322 6.62 -7.01 23.42
CA LEU A 322 7.04 -5.67 23.00
C LEU A 322 5.86 -4.73 22.77
N LEU A 323 4.73 -5.21 22.22
CA LEU A 323 3.51 -4.41 22.08
C LEU A 323 2.95 -4.02 23.45
N LEU A 324 2.88 -4.96 24.40
CA LEU A 324 2.46 -4.68 25.76
C LEU A 324 3.37 -3.64 26.41
N ALA A 325 4.68 -3.79 26.29
CA ALA A 325 5.62 -2.79 26.79
C ALA A 325 5.38 -1.41 26.18
N GLY A 326 5.17 -1.33 24.85
CA GLY A 326 4.83 -0.09 24.16
C GLY A 326 3.51 0.54 24.65
N MET A 327 2.47 -0.27 24.87
CA MET A 327 1.18 0.21 25.40
C MET A 327 1.28 0.81 26.82
N TYR A 328 2.21 0.30 27.64
CA TYR A 328 2.43 0.82 28.99
C TYR A 328 3.36 2.04 29.05
N THR A 329 4.23 2.21 28.06
CA THR A 329 5.27 3.26 28.09
C THR A 329 4.97 4.43 27.15
N THR A 330 3.98 4.30 26.26
CA THR A 330 3.60 5.32 25.27
C THR A 330 2.08 5.40 25.13
N ASP A 331 1.59 6.42 24.42
CA ASP A 331 0.17 6.61 24.09
C ASP A 331 -0.34 5.65 22.99
N LEU A 332 0.39 4.57 22.71
CA LEU A 332 0.07 3.60 21.66
C LEU A 332 -1.34 3.01 21.82
N LEU A 333 -1.74 2.70 23.06
CA LEU A 333 -3.07 2.12 23.34
C LEU A 333 -4.18 3.10 22.97
N ALA A 334 -4.08 4.35 23.42
CA ALA A 334 -5.06 5.39 23.11
C ALA A 334 -5.16 5.64 21.60
N GLY A 335 -4.02 5.76 20.90
CA GLY A 335 -4.00 5.95 19.46
C GLY A 335 -4.59 4.76 18.68
N VAL A 336 -4.32 3.52 19.12
CA VAL A 336 -4.93 2.32 18.50
C VAL A 336 -6.44 2.30 18.74
N GLN A 337 -6.91 2.55 19.95
CA GLN A 337 -8.34 2.55 20.26
C GLN A 337 -9.09 3.55 19.41
N GLN A 338 -8.60 4.78 19.35
CA GLN A 338 -9.21 5.86 18.60
C GLN A 338 -9.28 5.61 17.09
N THR A 339 -8.27 4.94 16.52
CA THR A 339 -8.22 4.68 15.07
C THR A 339 -8.82 3.34 14.67
N THR A 340 -9.26 2.50 15.64
CA THR A 340 -9.83 1.17 15.38
C THR A 340 -11.19 0.97 16.02
N THR A 341 -11.29 1.06 17.36
CA THR A 341 -12.53 0.76 18.13
C THR A 341 -13.47 1.95 18.24
N ASP A 342 -12.91 3.14 18.38
CA ASP A 342 -13.67 4.37 18.61
C ASP A 342 -13.85 5.17 17.31
N ARG A 343 -13.42 4.60 16.18
CA ARG A 343 -13.56 5.24 14.88
C ARG A 343 -15.00 5.13 14.38
N ASP A 344 -15.55 6.25 13.94
CA ASP A 344 -16.86 6.29 13.31
C ASP A 344 -16.89 5.42 12.05
N HIS A 345 -18.01 4.71 11.89
CA HIS A 345 -18.28 3.93 10.69
C HIS A 345 -18.72 4.87 9.56
N GLY A 346 -18.16 4.68 8.38
CA GLY A 346 -18.62 5.37 7.17
C GLY A 346 -19.94 4.79 6.65
N SER A 347 -20.34 5.23 5.46
CA SER A 347 -21.59 4.81 4.79
C SER A 347 -21.34 4.01 3.50
N ASP A 348 -20.09 3.70 3.17
CA ASP A 348 -19.73 3.00 1.93
C ASP A 348 -20.25 1.55 1.93
N SER A 349 -20.90 1.14 0.84
CA SER A 349 -21.39 -0.23 0.73
C SER A 349 -20.26 -1.25 0.55
N ALA A 350 -20.47 -2.47 1.06
CA ALA A 350 -19.50 -3.56 0.90
C ALA A 350 -19.22 -3.88 -0.58
N GLU A 351 -20.23 -3.77 -1.44
CA GLU A 351 -20.09 -3.97 -2.89
C GLU A 351 -19.14 -2.93 -3.51
N PHE A 352 -19.33 -1.65 -3.18
CA PHE A 352 -18.46 -0.57 -3.63
C PHE A 352 -17.01 -0.79 -3.19
N LEU A 353 -16.79 -1.16 -1.93
CA LEU A 353 -15.46 -1.41 -1.38
C LEU A 353 -14.78 -2.62 -2.04
N LEU A 354 -15.53 -3.69 -2.32
CA LEU A 354 -15.04 -4.84 -3.08
C LEU A 354 -14.70 -4.48 -4.52
N GLN A 355 -15.55 -3.70 -5.18
CA GLN A 355 -15.29 -3.21 -6.53
C GLN A 355 -14.00 -2.39 -6.56
N ARG A 356 -13.83 -1.41 -5.66
CA ARG A 356 -12.61 -0.60 -5.57
C ARG A 356 -11.37 -1.44 -5.27
N SER A 357 -11.48 -2.41 -4.38
CA SER A 357 -10.38 -3.35 -4.09
C SER A 357 -9.98 -4.17 -5.31
N ALA A 358 -10.97 -4.62 -6.09
CA ALA A 358 -10.74 -5.36 -7.34
C ALA A 358 -10.11 -4.48 -8.42
N GLU A 359 -10.53 -3.24 -8.57
CA GLU A 359 -9.96 -2.27 -9.50
C GLU A 359 -8.47 -2.01 -9.22
N TRP A 360 -8.08 -1.90 -7.93
CA TRP A 360 -6.71 -1.55 -7.54
C TRP A 360 -5.77 -2.74 -7.37
N GLY A 361 -6.30 -3.96 -7.18
CA GLY A 361 -5.46 -5.11 -6.90
C GLY A 361 -5.93 -6.45 -7.47
N GLY A 362 -7.14 -6.52 -8.03
CA GLY A 362 -7.80 -7.78 -8.40
C GLY A 362 -7.03 -8.60 -9.42
N LEU A 363 -6.43 -7.97 -10.44
CA LEU A 363 -5.68 -8.70 -11.45
C LEU A 363 -4.44 -9.40 -10.86
N MET A 364 -3.72 -8.72 -9.99
CA MET A 364 -2.60 -9.32 -9.27
C MET A 364 -3.08 -10.40 -8.28
N PHE A 365 -4.18 -10.15 -7.56
CA PHE A 365 -4.78 -11.12 -6.64
C PHE A 365 -5.22 -12.40 -7.36
N LEU A 366 -5.92 -12.30 -8.48
CA LEU A 366 -6.33 -13.46 -9.29
C LEU A 366 -5.11 -14.23 -9.80
N THR A 367 -4.06 -13.52 -10.20
CA THR A 367 -2.79 -14.15 -10.60
C THR A 367 -2.16 -14.91 -9.42
N ALA A 368 -2.23 -14.36 -8.20
CA ALA A 368 -1.73 -15.01 -6.99
C ALA A 368 -2.54 -16.27 -6.65
N VAL A 369 -3.87 -16.20 -6.73
CA VAL A 369 -4.75 -17.37 -6.52
C VAL A 369 -4.47 -18.45 -7.56
N GLY A 370 -4.35 -18.10 -8.84
CA GLY A 370 -3.96 -19.01 -9.92
C GLY A 370 -2.59 -19.66 -9.65
N GLY A 371 -1.64 -18.87 -9.16
CA GLY A 371 -0.33 -19.33 -8.71
C GLY A 371 -0.42 -20.34 -7.55
N ALA A 372 -1.19 -20.03 -6.52
CA ALA A 372 -1.40 -20.90 -5.36
C ALA A 372 -2.07 -22.24 -5.76
N VAL A 373 -3.13 -22.20 -6.56
CA VAL A 373 -3.81 -23.40 -7.07
C VAL A 373 -2.84 -24.24 -7.91
N SER A 374 -2.09 -23.62 -8.80
CA SER A 374 -1.10 -24.32 -9.61
C SER A 374 0.04 -24.92 -8.77
N TYR A 375 0.48 -24.22 -7.71
CA TYR A 375 1.51 -24.69 -6.79
C TYR A 375 1.05 -25.92 -5.99
N VAL A 376 -0.20 -25.96 -5.59
CA VAL A 376 -0.79 -27.13 -4.90
C VAL A 376 -0.91 -28.33 -5.83
N ARG A 377 -1.44 -28.13 -7.04
CA ARG A 377 -1.76 -29.22 -7.98
C ARG A 377 -0.52 -29.81 -8.67
N ARG A 378 0.43 -28.97 -9.08
CA ARG A 378 1.61 -29.36 -9.87
C ARG A 378 2.85 -29.40 -8.99
N SER A 379 3.01 -30.40 -8.22
CA SER A 379 3.93 -30.60 -7.10
C SER A 379 5.41 -30.21 -7.29
N ARG A 380 5.90 -29.84 -8.45
CA ARG A 380 7.33 -29.58 -8.68
C ARG A 380 7.57 -28.15 -9.14
N MET A 381 8.15 -27.34 -8.27
CA MET A 381 9.00 -26.22 -8.64
C MET A 381 10.44 -26.71 -8.40
N ASN A 382 11.01 -27.40 -9.37
CA ASN A 382 12.35 -28.01 -9.27
C ASN A 382 13.46 -27.00 -8.92
N GLU A 383 13.14 -25.72 -8.95
CA GLU A 383 14.06 -24.61 -8.72
C GLU A 383 13.96 -24.03 -7.30
N SER A 384 13.03 -24.52 -6.48
CA SER A 384 12.92 -24.05 -5.10
C SER A 384 14.11 -24.55 -4.27
N PRO A 385 14.86 -23.68 -3.58
CA PRO A 385 15.90 -24.11 -2.64
C PRO A 385 15.40 -25.06 -1.55
N ILE A 386 14.12 -24.99 -1.22
CA ILE A 386 13.44 -25.89 -0.28
C ILE A 386 13.22 -27.26 -0.94
N ALA A 387 12.67 -27.29 -2.16
CA ALA A 387 12.41 -28.54 -2.88
C ALA A 387 13.70 -29.28 -3.23
N LEU A 388 14.79 -28.57 -3.57
CA LEU A 388 16.08 -29.17 -3.89
C LEU A 388 16.77 -29.87 -2.72
N ARG A 389 16.48 -29.47 -1.49
CA ARG A 389 17.20 -29.97 -0.29
C ARG A 389 16.43 -30.99 0.55
N LEU A 390 15.10 -30.98 0.52
CA LEU A 390 14.25 -31.72 1.44
C LEU A 390 13.18 -32.57 0.73
N GLY A 391 13.26 -32.64 -0.58
CA GLY A 391 12.18 -33.20 -1.36
C GLY A 391 10.98 -32.25 -1.45
N ASN A 392 9.86 -32.77 -1.98
CA ASN A 392 8.68 -31.98 -2.27
C ASN A 392 7.82 -31.83 -1.00
N PRO A 393 7.60 -30.59 -0.47
CA PRO A 393 6.67 -30.42 0.64
C PRO A 393 5.29 -30.96 0.27
N GLY A 394 4.64 -31.64 1.21
CA GLY A 394 3.31 -32.22 1.01
C GLY A 394 2.28 -31.21 0.52
N TRP A 395 1.24 -31.67 -0.16
CA TRP A 395 0.20 -30.79 -0.72
C TRP A 395 -0.47 -29.90 0.33
N ARG A 396 -0.64 -30.42 1.56
CA ARG A 396 -1.22 -29.66 2.70
C ARG A 396 -0.39 -28.44 3.06
N TRP A 397 0.93 -28.60 3.11
CA TRP A 397 1.83 -27.48 3.39
C TRP A 397 1.77 -26.41 2.27
N ARG A 398 1.76 -26.85 1.00
CA ARG A 398 1.64 -25.92 -0.14
C ARG A 398 0.31 -25.19 -0.14
N ALA A 399 -0.78 -25.89 0.19
CA ALA A 399 -2.10 -25.30 0.30
C ALA A 399 -2.14 -24.25 1.42
N LEU A 400 -1.58 -24.57 2.59
CA LEU A 400 -1.55 -23.66 3.73
C LEU A 400 -0.70 -22.41 3.43
N LEU A 401 0.47 -22.58 2.79
CA LEU A 401 1.30 -21.44 2.37
C LEU A 401 0.56 -20.57 1.34
N GLY A 402 -0.06 -21.17 0.34
CA GLY A 402 -0.85 -20.45 -0.67
C GLY A 402 -2.03 -19.70 -0.06
N LEU A 403 -2.77 -20.37 0.85
CA LEU A 403 -3.90 -19.76 1.56
C LEU A 403 -3.44 -18.59 2.45
N THR A 404 -2.35 -18.75 3.20
CA THR A 404 -1.80 -17.70 4.04
C THR A 404 -1.42 -16.47 3.21
N LEU A 405 -0.63 -16.68 2.14
CA LEU A 405 -0.15 -15.57 1.32
C LEU A 405 -1.28 -14.86 0.55
N CYS A 406 -2.21 -15.61 -0.07
CA CYS A 406 -3.34 -15.01 -0.78
C CYS A 406 -4.40 -14.46 0.18
N GLY A 407 -4.69 -15.15 1.29
CA GLY A 407 -5.68 -14.72 2.28
C GLY A 407 -5.30 -13.40 2.94
N THR A 408 -4.01 -13.14 3.13
CA THR A 408 -3.51 -11.87 3.68
C THR A 408 -3.89 -10.66 2.80
N ALA A 409 -4.00 -10.83 1.49
CA ALA A 409 -4.43 -9.76 0.60
C ALA A 409 -5.88 -9.29 0.85
N LEU A 410 -6.70 -10.12 1.46
CA LEU A 410 -8.10 -9.82 1.76
C LEU A 410 -8.28 -9.08 3.10
N LEU A 411 -7.24 -8.97 3.92
CA LEU A 411 -7.36 -8.36 5.26
C LEU A 411 -7.73 -6.88 5.19
N ALA A 412 -7.09 -6.11 4.31
CA ALA A 412 -7.41 -4.69 4.15
C ALA A 412 -8.83 -4.46 3.60
N PRO A 413 -9.25 -5.11 2.49
CA PRO A 413 -10.64 -5.02 2.05
C PRO A 413 -11.65 -5.43 3.13
N ALA A 414 -11.41 -6.53 3.84
CA ALA A 414 -12.30 -6.99 4.91
C ALA A 414 -12.43 -5.97 6.05
N TYR A 415 -11.32 -5.38 6.46
CA TYR A 415 -11.31 -4.35 7.50
C TYR A 415 -12.03 -3.08 7.07
N GLN A 416 -11.83 -2.63 5.82
CA GLN A 416 -12.53 -1.45 5.29
C GLN A 416 -14.03 -1.69 5.11
N ILE A 417 -14.43 -2.91 4.75
CA ILE A 417 -15.86 -3.29 4.73
C ILE A 417 -16.46 -3.23 6.14
N GLN A 418 -15.72 -3.68 7.14
CA GLN A 418 -16.17 -3.57 8.54
C GLN A 418 -16.35 -2.11 8.98
N LEU A 419 -15.46 -1.21 8.54
CA LEU A 419 -15.53 0.23 8.83
C LEU A 419 -16.47 0.98 7.89
N ALA A 420 -16.99 0.34 6.85
CA ALA A 420 -17.84 0.94 5.81
C ALA A 420 -17.21 2.21 5.19
N THR A 421 -15.89 2.23 4.92
CA THR A 421 -15.18 3.40 4.37
C THR A 421 -14.11 3.03 3.33
N VAL A 422 -14.05 3.80 2.24
CA VAL A 422 -13.04 3.68 1.17
C VAL A 422 -11.75 4.42 1.49
N VAL A 423 -11.75 5.23 2.55
CA VAL A 423 -10.60 6.06 2.96
C VAL A 423 -9.36 5.20 3.15
N SER A 424 -8.26 5.61 2.55
CA SER A 424 -6.95 4.92 2.57
C SER A 424 -6.94 3.50 1.97
N LEU A 425 -8.07 2.92 1.54
CA LEU A 425 -8.14 1.58 0.95
C LEU A 425 -7.16 1.43 -0.22
N PHE A 426 -7.02 2.46 -1.07
CA PHE A 426 -6.10 2.48 -2.22
C PHE A 426 -4.62 2.27 -1.84
N LYS A 427 -4.21 2.66 -0.63
CA LYS A 427 -2.89 2.37 -0.04
C LYS A 427 -2.88 0.99 0.62
N HIS A 428 -3.90 0.69 1.42
CA HIS A 428 -3.97 -0.53 2.23
C HIS A 428 -4.04 -1.83 1.40
N VAL A 429 -4.62 -1.80 0.20
CA VAL A 429 -4.57 -2.94 -0.74
C VAL A 429 -3.12 -3.36 -1.04
N GLY A 430 -2.19 -2.40 -1.15
CA GLY A 430 -0.77 -2.67 -1.36
C GLY A 430 -0.09 -3.42 -0.22
N PHE A 431 -0.52 -3.19 1.03
CA PHE A 431 -0.01 -3.92 2.20
C PHE A 431 -0.30 -5.42 2.09
N GLY A 432 -1.55 -5.78 1.77
CA GLY A 432 -1.96 -7.17 1.60
C GLY A 432 -1.33 -7.82 0.38
N LEU A 433 -1.25 -7.08 -0.75
CA LEU A 433 -0.65 -7.57 -1.99
C LEU A 433 0.87 -7.80 -1.89
N LEU A 434 1.59 -7.16 -0.97
CA LEU A 434 2.97 -7.51 -0.64
C LEU A 434 3.09 -9.01 -0.31
N PHE A 435 2.16 -9.55 0.48
CA PHE A 435 2.17 -10.97 0.87
C PHE A 435 1.66 -11.89 -0.24
N ALA A 436 0.73 -11.44 -1.08
CA ALA A 436 0.24 -12.23 -2.21
C ALA A 436 1.22 -12.24 -3.41
N ALA A 437 2.10 -11.24 -3.51
CA ALA A 437 3.06 -11.07 -4.61
C ALA A 437 3.90 -12.33 -4.92
N PRO A 438 4.44 -13.08 -3.93
CA PRO A 438 5.15 -14.32 -4.18
C PRO A 438 4.32 -15.35 -4.95
N MET A 439 3.03 -15.51 -4.61
CA MET A 439 2.12 -16.40 -5.31
C MET A 439 1.76 -15.86 -6.70
N ALA A 440 1.62 -14.54 -6.87
CA ALA A 440 1.45 -13.94 -8.19
C ALA A 440 2.66 -14.22 -9.09
N GLY A 441 3.88 -14.11 -8.55
CA GLY A 441 5.10 -14.48 -9.26
C GLY A 441 5.12 -15.97 -9.68
N VAL A 442 4.67 -16.87 -8.82
CA VAL A 442 4.46 -18.29 -9.18
C VAL A 442 3.41 -18.40 -10.29
N GLY A 443 2.31 -17.67 -10.22
CA GLY A 443 1.27 -17.62 -11.25
C GLY A 443 1.82 -17.23 -12.61
N VAL A 444 2.59 -16.14 -12.68
CA VAL A 444 3.25 -15.70 -13.92
C VAL A 444 4.19 -16.78 -14.47
N THR A 445 5.02 -17.39 -13.63
CA THR A 445 5.97 -18.43 -14.10
C THR A 445 5.24 -19.65 -14.65
N ARG A 446 4.07 -19.99 -14.10
CA ARG A 446 3.23 -21.08 -14.60
C ARG A 446 2.52 -20.70 -15.90
N LEU A 447 2.05 -19.46 -16.00
CA LEU A 447 1.42 -18.92 -17.20
C LEU A 447 2.39 -18.89 -18.39
N VAL A 448 3.62 -18.41 -18.17
CA VAL A 448 4.69 -18.38 -19.16
C VAL A 448 5.18 -19.78 -19.53
N GLY A 449 5.10 -20.72 -18.60
CA GLY A 449 5.46 -22.13 -18.81
C GLY A 449 6.97 -22.39 -18.73
N ALA A 450 7.32 -23.69 -18.91
CA ALA A 450 8.71 -24.13 -18.93
C ALA A 450 9.43 -23.54 -20.16
N HIS A 451 10.71 -23.21 -19.99
CA HIS A 451 11.55 -22.65 -21.05
C HIS A 451 10.97 -21.42 -21.77
N PHE A 452 10.13 -20.61 -21.05
CA PHE A 452 9.46 -19.44 -21.64
C PHE A 452 8.59 -19.80 -22.87
N ARG A 453 7.84 -20.88 -22.78
CA ARG A 453 7.01 -21.39 -23.89
C ARG A 453 5.98 -20.36 -24.39
N TYR A 454 5.41 -19.57 -23.48
CA TYR A 454 4.39 -18.55 -23.77
C TYR A 454 4.75 -17.21 -23.11
N PRO A 455 5.89 -16.57 -23.47
CA PRO A 455 6.33 -15.33 -22.83
C PRO A 455 5.33 -14.19 -23.03
N GLN A 456 4.59 -14.19 -24.14
CA GLN A 456 3.57 -13.18 -24.44
C GLN A 456 2.49 -13.09 -23.38
N LEU A 457 2.10 -14.20 -22.74
CA LEU A 457 1.09 -14.17 -21.68
C LEU A 457 1.57 -13.43 -20.42
N GLY A 458 2.84 -13.61 -20.07
CA GLY A 458 3.46 -12.86 -18.98
C GLY A 458 3.60 -11.37 -19.28
N ILE A 459 3.99 -11.06 -20.53
CA ILE A 459 4.11 -9.68 -21.01
C ILE A 459 2.72 -8.99 -21.00
N MET A 460 1.70 -9.63 -21.55
CA MET A 460 0.34 -9.08 -21.58
C MET A 460 -0.18 -8.81 -20.17
N LEU A 461 0.00 -9.76 -19.24
CA LEU A 461 -0.41 -9.58 -17.86
C LEU A 461 0.32 -8.39 -17.20
N TRP A 462 1.65 -8.35 -17.35
CA TRP A 462 2.44 -7.26 -16.77
C TRP A 462 2.08 -5.91 -17.36
N THR A 463 1.90 -5.83 -18.70
CA THR A 463 1.46 -4.60 -19.38
C THR A 463 0.08 -4.16 -18.90
N ALA A 464 -0.86 -5.08 -18.69
CA ALA A 464 -2.18 -4.75 -18.16
C ALA A 464 -2.08 -4.14 -16.74
N VAL A 465 -1.29 -4.75 -15.83
CA VAL A 465 -1.06 -4.21 -14.48
C VAL A 465 -0.34 -2.86 -14.54
N LEU A 466 0.63 -2.70 -15.44
CA LEU A 466 1.35 -1.45 -15.66
C LEU A 466 0.41 -0.33 -16.13
N CYS A 467 -0.41 -0.59 -17.14
CA CYS A 467 -1.35 0.41 -17.68
C CYS A 467 -2.37 0.85 -16.62
N LEU A 468 -2.94 -0.10 -15.87
CA LEU A 468 -3.83 0.19 -14.74
C LEU A 468 -3.11 1.00 -13.66
N GLY A 469 -1.92 0.58 -13.25
CA GLY A 469 -1.12 1.27 -12.25
C GLY A 469 -0.75 2.69 -12.64
N ILE A 470 -0.38 2.92 -13.91
CA ILE A 470 -0.10 4.27 -14.45
C ILE A 470 -1.35 5.14 -14.38
N SER A 471 -2.46 4.67 -14.97
CA SER A 471 -3.70 5.46 -15.05
C SER A 471 -4.24 5.83 -13.65
N GLN A 472 -4.29 4.85 -12.76
CA GLN A 472 -4.79 5.05 -11.40
C GLN A 472 -3.86 5.92 -10.55
N ALA A 473 -2.53 5.79 -10.71
CA ALA A 473 -1.57 6.64 -10.01
C ALA A 473 -1.63 8.08 -10.51
N ASP A 474 -1.73 8.32 -11.82
CA ASP A 474 -1.86 9.66 -12.40
C ASP A 474 -3.09 10.39 -11.88
N TRP A 475 -4.22 9.67 -11.82
CA TRP A 475 -5.42 10.24 -11.25
C TRP A 475 -5.19 10.66 -9.78
N ARG A 476 -4.53 9.80 -8.98
CA ARG A 476 -4.23 10.08 -7.56
C ARG A 476 -3.27 11.26 -7.39
N PHE A 477 -2.27 11.39 -8.25
CA PHE A 477 -1.29 12.48 -8.19
C PHE A 477 -1.88 13.86 -8.48
N GLY A 478 -3.02 13.91 -9.14
CA GLY A 478 -3.73 15.14 -9.45
C GLY A 478 -5.03 15.36 -8.65
N VAL A 479 -5.35 14.53 -7.67
CA VAL A 479 -6.64 14.62 -6.92
C VAL A 479 -6.79 15.93 -6.15
N TRP A 480 -5.70 16.43 -5.55
CA TRP A 480 -5.72 17.73 -4.84
C TRP A 480 -5.18 18.86 -5.71
N PRO A 481 -5.62 20.09 -5.47
CA PRO A 481 -5.18 21.22 -6.25
C PRO A 481 -3.73 21.63 -5.94
N ASP A 482 -3.05 22.21 -6.94
CA ASP A 482 -1.80 22.95 -6.69
C ASP A 482 -2.08 24.20 -5.85
N SER A 483 -1.60 24.18 -4.61
CA SER A 483 -1.80 25.26 -3.64
C SER A 483 -0.79 26.41 -3.75
N SER A 484 0.21 26.34 -4.65
CA SER A 484 1.30 27.30 -4.74
C SER A 484 0.84 28.76 -4.88
N LYS A 485 -0.17 29.00 -5.72
CA LYS A 485 -0.71 30.35 -5.92
C LYS A 485 -1.51 30.83 -4.71
N MET A 486 -2.28 29.94 -4.10
CA MET A 486 -3.06 30.23 -2.89
C MET A 486 -2.11 30.63 -1.76
N ILE A 487 -1.07 29.82 -1.49
CA ILE A 487 -0.07 30.10 -0.46
C ILE A 487 0.59 31.46 -0.68
N ARG A 488 1.03 31.78 -1.91
CA ARG A 488 1.61 33.10 -2.21
C ARG A 488 0.64 34.25 -1.96
N THR A 489 -0.65 34.03 -2.20
CA THR A 489 -1.68 35.07 -1.99
C THR A 489 -1.89 35.37 -0.51
N ILE A 490 -1.85 34.36 0.35
CA ILE A 490 -2.12 34.50 1.79
C ILE A 490 -0.87 34.85 2.62
N ASP A 491 0.33 34.61 2.10
CA ASP A 491 1.60 34.71 2.83
C ASP A 491 1.83 36.07 3.53
N SER A 492 1.42 37.18 2.90
CA SER A 492 1.52 38.53 3.49
C SER A 492 0.41 38.86 4.50
N HIS A 493 -0.61 37.99 4.62
CA HIS A 493 -1.81 38.23 5.44
C HIS A 493 -1.86 37.36 6.70
N VAL A 494 -0.82 36.57 6.94
CA VAL A 494 -0.72 35.70 8.11
C VAL A 494 0.45 36.08 9.01
N ASN A 495 0.28 35.86 10.31
CA ASN A 495 1.30 36.13 11.34
C ASN A 495 1.06 35.22 12.57
N SER A 496 1.96 35.32 13.55
CA SER A 496 1.94 34.50 14.76
C SER A 496 0.80 34.81 15.77
N LYS A 497 -0.07 35.77 15.49
CA LYS A 497 -1.16 36.19 16.39
C LYS A 497 -2.54 36.01 15.80
N GLY A 498 -2.63 35.78 14.49
CA GLY A 498 -3.89 35.68 13.77
C GLY A 498 -4.61 34.35 14.00
N HIS A 499 -5.94 34.35 13.79
CA HIS A 499 -6.79 33.17 13.72
C HIS A 499 -7.30 32.97 12.30
N TYR A 500 -7.21 31.77 11.77
CA TYR A 500 -7.45 31.50 10.34
C TYR A 500 -8.40 30.32 10.18
N LEU A 501 -9.26 30.39 9.17
CA LEU A 501 -10.13 29.29 8.76
C LEU A 501 -9.71 28.81 7.37
N ALA A 502 -9.51 27.51 7.20
CA ALA A 502 -9.22 26.94 5.89
C ALA A 502 -9.95 25.59 5.70
N SER A 503 -10.37 25.30 4.45
CA SER A 503 -10.93 23.99 4.11
C SER A 503 -9.90 22.88 4.34
N THR A 504 -8.60 23.17 4.07
CA THR A 504 -7.48 22.25 4.27
C THR A 504 -6.37 22.96 5.05
N PRO A 505 -6.50 23.10 6.39
CA PRO A 505 -5.59 23.88 7.22
C PRO A 505 -4.15 23.37 7.23
N GLU A 506 -3.94 22.08 7.03
CA GLU A 506 -2.64 21.41 7.10
C GLU A 506 -1.68 21.96 6.04
N VAL A 507 -2.20 22.31 4.86
CA VAL A 507 -1.40 22.81 3.74
C VAL A 507 -0.78 24.18 4.07
N PRO A 508 -1.54 25.23 4.47
CA PRO A 508 -0.92 26.48 4.92
C PRO A 508 -0.06 26.32 6.18
N VAL A 509 -0.43 25.45 7.13
CA VAL A 509 0.42 25.17 8.30
C VAL A 509 1.81 24.69 7.86
N TYR A 510 1.90 23.77 6.90
CA TYR A 510 3.18 23.29 6.40
C TYR A 510 3.99 24.37 5.70
N TYR A 511 3.37 25.07 4.72
CA TYR A 511 4.10 26.04 3.89
C TYR A 511 4.43 27.36 4.61
N LEU A 512 3.67 27.71 5.67
CA LEU A 512 3.80 28.95 6.41
C LEU A 512 4.23 28.72 7.88
N ARG A 513 4.86 27.56 8.16
CA ARG A 513 5.27 27.12 9.50
C ARG A 513 6.20 28.08 10.24
N GLU A 514 6.92 28.94 9.49
CA GLU A 514 7.78 29.98 10.08
C GLU A 514 6.98 31.16 10.65
N LYS A 515 5.72 31.33 10.21
CA LYS A 515 4.84 32.45 10.57
C LYS A 515 3.68 32.04 11.44
N THR A 516 3.20 30.80 11.28
CA THR A 516 1.99 30.29 11.95
C THR A 516 2.19 28.87 12.46
N THR A 517 1.34 28.47 13.43
CA THR A 517 1.30 27.11 13.99
C THR A 517 -0.08 26.50 13.75
N HIS A 518 -0.19 25.19 13.91
CA HIS A 518 -1.47 24.46 13.73
C HIS A 518 -2.59 25.03 14.62
N ARG A 519 -2.26 25.51 15.82
CA ARG A 519 -3.24 26.08 16.77
C ARG A 519 -3.98 27.32 16.23
N GLN A 520 -3.42 28.01 15.26
CA GLN A 520 -4.00 29.23 14.67
C GLN A 520 -4.96 28.92 13.51
N TRP A 521 -4.94 27.70 13.00
CA TRP A 521 -5.71 27.30 11.84
C TRP A 521 -6.87 26.39 12.24
N GLN A 522 -8.07 26.81 11.95
CA GLN A 522 -9.31 26.05 12.11
C GLN A 522 -9.69 25.41 10.78
N GLY A 523 -10.11 24.13 10.84
CA GLY A 523 -10.63 23.40 9.69
C GLY A 523 -12.14 23.51 9.55
N VAL A 524 -12.67 22.89 8.49
CA VAL A 524 -14.11 22.88 8.16
C VAL A 524 -14.84 21.59 8.61
N PHE A 525 -14.19 20.74 9.42
CA PHE A 525 -14.83 19.48 9.86
C PHE A 525 -15.56 19.63 11.18
N ALA A 526 -14.99 20.34 12.13
CA ALA A 526 -15.60 20.57 13.42
C ALA A 526 -15.21 21.96 13.95
N LEU A 527 -16.18 22.71 14.41
CA LEU A 527 -15.97 23.96 15.13
C LEU A 527 -16.91 24.00 16.35
N GLU A 528 -16.34 24.29 17.48
CA GLU A 528 -17.03 24.66 18.69
C GLU A 528 -16.72 26.14 18.98
N TYR A 529 -17.74 26.93 19.27
CA TYR A 529 -17.58 28.37 19.49
C TYR A 529 -18.49 28.87 20.57
N THR A 530 -17.94 29.64 21.49
CA THR A 530 -18.74 30.35 22.51
C THR A 530 -18.78 31.84 22.10
N ASP A 531 -19.98 32.35 21.84
CA ASP A 531 -20.16 33.72 21.40
C ASP A 531 -19.91 34.72 22.56
N GLU A 532 -19.80 36.02 22.23
CA GLU A 532 -19.59 37.10 23.21
C GLU A 532 -20.67 37.15 24.32
N LYS A 533 -21.84 36.55 24.09
CA LYS A 533 -22.94 36.43 25.08
C LYS A 533 -22.82 35.20 25.97
N GLY A 534 -21.76 34.39 25.79
CA GLY A 534 -21.52 33.16 26.52
C GLY A 534 -22.35 31.96 26.05
N LYS A 535 -23.01 32.04 24.90
CA LYS A 535 -23.77 30.93 24.32
C LYS A 535 -22.82 30.02 23.53
N TYR A 536 -22.87 28.73 23.84
CA TYR A 536 -22.11 27.68 23.16
C TYR A 536 -22.81 27.22 21.88
N HIS A 537 -22.04 27.11 20.79
CA HIS A 537 -22.49 26.70 19.46
C HIS A 537 -21.62 25.58 18.94
N THR A 538 -22.20 24.66 18.14
CA THR A 538 -21.52 23.55 17.50
C THR A 538 -21.92 23.46 16.02
N GLY A 539 -21.13 22.77 15.21
CA GLY A 539 -21.41 22.54 13.79
C GLY A 539 -21.62 23.83 13.00
N ASP A 540 -22.60 23.86 12.09
CA ASP A 540 -22.88 25.00 11.21
C ASP A 540 -23.16 26.32 11.97
N ASP A 541 -23.81 26.21 13.13
CA ASP A 541 -24.14 27.41 13.95
C ASP A 541 -22.90 28.01 14.61
N ALA A 542 -21.89 27.19 14.92
CA ALA A 542 -20.60 27.67 15.40
C ALA A 542 -19.89 28.51 14.34
N TYR A 543 -19.83 28.05 13.08
CA TYR A 543 -19.27 28.83 11.98
C TYR A 543 -20.03 30.15 11.77
N ARG A 544 -21.37 30.11 11.78
CA ARG A 544 -22.19 31.32 11.65
C ARG A 544 -21.97 32.30 12.79
N ALA A 545 -21.82 31.83 14.02
CA ALA A 545 -21.58 32.68 15.20
C ALA A 545 -20.20 33.31 15.16
N ALA A 546 -19.14 32.49 14.94
CA ALA A 546 -17.77 32.97 14.87
C ALA A 546 -17.57 34.02 13.73
N LEU A 547 -18.16 33.76 12.55
CA LEU A 547 -18.08 34.70 11.44
C LEU A 547 -18.84 36.00 11.69
N ARG A 548 -19.96 35.95 12.41
CA ARG A 548 -20.73 37.14 12.78
C ARG A 548 -19.92 38.07 13.68
N GLU A 549 -19.11 37.52 14.56
CA GLU A 549 -18.27 38.27 15.51
C GLU A 549 -16.86 38.57 14.93
N GLY A 550 -16.58 38.13 13.71
CA GLY A 550 -15.31 38.42 13.05
C GLY A 550 -14.13 37.68 13.68
N GLU A 551 -14.31 36.45 14.12
CA GLU A 551 -13.30 35.65 14.80
C GLU A 551 -12.05 35.41 13.95
N PHE A 552 -12.21 35.15 12.65
CA PHE A 552 -11.10 34.81 11.78
C PHE A 552 -10.51 36.01 11.04
N ASP A 553 -9.19 36.14 11.03
CA ASP A 553 -8.48 37.21 10.28
C ASP A 553 -8.39 36.89 8.78
N LEU A 554 -8.37 35.59 8.43
CA LEU A 554 -8.30 35.11 7.06
C LEU A 554 -9.15 33.84 6.92
N ILE A 555 -9.82 33.71 5.77
CA ILE A 555 -10.65 32.54 5.42
C ILE A 555 -10.25 32.06 4.03
N VAL A 556 -9.97 30.76 3.88
CA VAL A 556 -9.59 30.12 2.61
C VAL A 556 -10.47 28.92 2.37
N LEU A 557 -11.35 28.97 1.39
CA LEU A 557 -12.26 27.87 1.02
C LEU A 557 -11.89 27.33 -0.35
N ASP A 558 -11.83 26.00 -0.46
CA ASP A 558 -11.51 25.29 -1.71
C ASP A 558 -12.77 24.77 -2.45
N GLY A 559 -13.90 24.63 -1.77
CA GLY A 559 -15.13 24.06 -2.32
C GLY A 559 -15.03 22.57 -2.64
N LEU A 560 -14.01 21.86 -2.10
CA LEU A 560 -13.74 20.46 -2.37
C LEU A 560 -13.76 19.61 -1.09
N THR A 561 -13.09 20.07 -0.05
CA THR A 561 -12.83 19.29 1.17
C THR A 561 -14.09 19.05 1.96
N ASN A 562 -14.89 20.09 2.20
CA ASN A 562 -16.23 20.01 2.79
C ASN A 562 -17.15 21.05 2.13
N PRO A 563 -17.69 20.74 0.92
CA PRO A 563 -18.48 21.69 0.14
C PRO A 563 -19.68 22.25 0.91
N ARG A 564 -20.32 21.43 1.74
CA ARG A 564 -21.47 21.84 2.55
C ARG A 564 -21.09 22.94 3.56
N VAL A 565 -20.02 22.75 4.33
CA VAL A 565 -19.57 23.74 5.30
C VAL A 565 -18.97 24.96 4.58
N ASP A 566 -18.24 24.76 3.50
CA ASP A 566 -17.74 25.86 2.66
C ASP A 566 -18.86 26.77 2.14
N ASP A 567 -20.02 26.22 1.81
CA ASP A 567 -21.19 26.99 1.41
C ASP A 567 -21.82 27.73 2.58
N VAL A 568 -21.90 27.11 3.78
CA VAL A 568 -22.34 27.78 5.01
C VAL A 568 -21.46 28.98 5.34
N VAL A 569 -20.14 28.78 5.30
CA VAL A 569 -19.16 29.85 5.56
C VAL A 569 -19.26 30.96 4.49
N ALA A 570 -19.29 30.60 3.22
CA ALA A 570 -19.40 31.55 2.12
C ALA A 570 -20.70 32.39 2.19
N ALA A 571 -21.82 31.77 2.60
CA ALA A 571 -23.07 32.46 2.81
C ALA A 571 -23.01 33.43 4.02
N ALA A 572 -22.38 33.01 5.11
CA ALA A 572 -22.24 33.81 6.32
C ALA A 572 -21.29 35.03 6.13
N VAL A 573 -20.29 34.91 5.25
CA VAL A 573 -19.38 36.01 4.90
C VAL A 573 -20.01 36.99 3.91
N LYS A 574 -20.98 36.55 3.11
CA LYS A 574 -21.65 37.40 2.11
C LYS A 574 -22.47 38.51 2.79
N GLY A 575 -22.05 39.77 2.55
CA GLY A 575 -22.70 40.94 3.18
C GLY A 575 -22.28 41.20 4.62
N ASN A 576 -21.36 40.43 5.17
CA ASN A 576 -20.80 40.65 6.50
C ASN A 576 -19.72 41.78 6.41
N SER A 577 -19.89 42.85 7.22
CA SER A 577 -18.98 44.00 7.26
C SER A 577 -17.59 43.67 7.78
N HIS A 578 -17.46 42.57 8.53
CA HIS A 578 -16.15 42.15 9.05
C HIS A 578 -15.23 41.56 7.99
N TYR A 579 -15.74 41.17 6.83
CA TYR A 579 -14.95 40.49 5.82
C TYR A 579 -15.05 41.14 4.43
N ARG A 580 -13.92 41.19 3.73
CA ARG A 580 -13.87 41.53 2.32
C ARG A 580 -13.18 40.42 1.51
N LEU A 581 -13.65 40.18 0.32
CA LEU A 581 -13.01 39.23 -0.61
C LEU A 581 -11.63 39.77 -0.99
N LEU A 582 -10.57 39.04 -0.64
CA LEU A 582 -9.21 39.36 -1.06
C LEU A 582 -8.98 38.95 -2.52
N GLY A 583 -9.47 37.73 -2.88
CA GLY A 583 -9.30 37.22 -4.24
C GLY A 583 -9.88 35.85 -4.47
N LYS A 584 -9.84 35.46 -5.74
CA LYS A 584 -10.21 34.11 -6.21
C LYS A 584 -9.02 33.54 -6.96
N VAL A 585 -8.54 32.38 -6.54
CA VAL A 585 -7.38 31.69 -7.15
C VAL A 585 -7.88 30.43 -7.84
N PRO A 586 -7.94 30.40 -9.19
CA PRO A 586 -8.38 29.21 -9.91
C PRO A 586 -7.35 28.08 -9.78
N PHE A 587 -7.85 26.85 -9.75
CA PHE A 587 -7.04 25.65 -9.80
C PHE A 587 -7.69 24.59 -10.69
N SER A 588 -6.92 23.55 -11.01
CA SER A 588 -7.41 22.32 -11.64
C SER A 588 -6.87 21.12 -10.88
N ASN A 589 -7.67 20.04 -10.87
CA ASN A 589 -7.28 18.74 -10.33
C ASN A 589 -7.83 17.62 -11.23
N SER A 590 -7.63 16.35 -10.85
CA SER A 590 -8.12 15.19 -11.64
C SER A 590 -9.64 15.13 -11.79
N SER A 591 -10.39 15.86 -10.96
CA SER A 591 -11.86 15.89 -11.01
C SER A 591 -12.42 17.10 -11.75
N GLY A 592 -11.58 18.07 -12.16
CA GLY A 592 -12.00 19.26 -12.91
C GLY A 592 -11.34 20.55 -12.47
N THR A 593 -12.07 21.64 -12.61
CA THR A 593 -11.61 22.98 -12.23
C THR A 593 -12.35 23.49 -11.00
N GLY A 594 -11.64 24.18 -10.13
CA GLY A 594 -12.20 24.81 -8.93
C GLY A 594 -11.57 26.17 -8.67
N THR A 595 -11.91 26.77 -7.55
CA THR A 595 -11.40 28.08 -7.18
C THR A 595 -11.28 28.22 -5.67
N TYR A 596 -10.08 28.50 -5.19
CA TYR A 596 -9.91 29.00 -3.82
C TYR A 596 -10.57 30.37 -3.71
N ARG A 597 -11.46 30.53 -2.74
CA ARG A 597 -12.08 31.82 -2.35
C ARG A 597 -11.42 32.29 -1.07
N ILE A 598 -10.85 33.49 -1.09
CA ILE A 598 -10.03 34.00 0.02
C ILE A 598 -10.64 35.32 0.51
N TRP A 599 -10.96 35.39 1.80
CA TRP A 599 -11.43 36.61 2.46
C TRP A 599 -10.47 37.01 3.57
N ILE A 600 -10.41 38.29 3.82
CA ILE A 600 -9.68 38.88 4.97
C ILE A 600 -10.61 39.70 5.81
N LYS A 601 -10.31 39.78 7.10
CA LYS A 601 -10.99 40.67 8.02
C LYS A 601 -10.72 42.11 7.65
N THR A 602 -11.77 42.93 7.63
CA THR A 602 -11.66 44.39 7.50
C THR A 602 -11.28 44.97 8.85
N SER A 603 -10.20 45.75 8.89
CA SER A 603 -9.75 46.43 10.12
C SER A 603 -10.78 47.43 10.63
#